data_d908eb91f6e15737459691f9302bf7ec
#
_entry.id   d908eb91f6e15737459691f9302bf7ec
#
_cell.length_a   1.000
_cell.length_b   1.000
_cell.length_c   1.000
_cell.angle_alpha   90.00
_cell.angle_beta   90.00
_cell.angle_gamma   90.00
#
_symmetry.space_group_name_H-M   'P 1'
#
loop_
_entity.id
_entity.type
_entity.pdbx_description
1 polymer ?
#
loop_
_entity_poly.entity_id
_entity_poly.type
_entity_poly.pdbx_seq_one_letter_code
_entity_poly.pdbx_strand_id
1 'polypeptide(L)' 'MKKMEEIRQQSSENLLKQVDELKRELFDLRFQQATGNLENPARIREIRKTIARIKTVLTERQNNA' A
#
# COMPACT_ATOMS: atom_id res chain seq x y z
N MET A 1 -0.13 -2.46 10.60
CA MET A 1 -0.35 -3.04 9.27
C MET A 1 -1.73 -3.69 9.23
N LYS A 2 -2.50 -3.45 8.18
CA LYS A 2 -3.85 -4.00 8.07
C LYS A 2 -3.81 -5.48 7.74
N LYS A 3 -4.64 -6.27 8.41
CA LYS A 3 -4.79 -7.69 8.11
C LYS A 3 -5.59 -7.89 6.83
N MET A 4 -5.40 -9.02 6.17
CA MET A 4 -6.09 -9.33 4.91
C MET A 4 -7.62 -9.24 5.04
N GLU A 5 -8.16 -9.68 6.18
CA GLU A 5 -9.61 -9.62 6.42
C GLU A 5 -10.14 -8.19 6.41
N GLU A 6 -9.40 -7.26 7.03
CA GLU A 6 -9.77 -5.85 7.05
C GLU A 6 -9.76 -5.26 5.65
N ILE A 7 -8.77 -5.65 4.84
CA ILE A 7 -8.68 -5.22 3.45
C ILE A 7 -9.87 -5.76 2.64
N ARG A 8 -10.22 -7.02 2.84
CA ARG A 8 -11.32 -7.66 2.11
C ARG A 8 -12.68 -7.06 2.44
N GLN A 9 -12.84 -6.44 3.61
CA GLN A 9 -14.09 -5.81 4.00
C GLN A 9 -14.32 -4.46 3.33
N GLN A 10 -13.29 -3.87 2.74
CA GLN A 10 -13.39 -2.56 2.13
C GLN A 10 -13.82 -2.65 0.67
N SER A 11 -14.48 -1.58 0.18
CA SER A 11 -14.85 -1.50 -1.23
C SER A 11 -13.61 -1.39 -2.12
N SER A 12 -13.75 -1.84 -3.37
CA SER A 12 -12.64 -1.72 -4.34
C SER A 12 -12.23 -0.27 -4.57
N GLU A 13 -13.19 0.63 -4.61
CA GLU A 13 -12.94 2.07 -4.75
C GLU A 13 -12.08 2.60 -3.61
N ASN A 14 -12.42 2.22 -2.37
CA ASN A 14 -11.68 2.63 -1.20
C ASN A 14 -10.26 2.05 -1.21
N LEU A 15 -10.12 0.79 -1.62
CA LEU A 15 -8.81 0.16 -1.74
C LEU A 15 -7.93 0.85 -2.77
N LEU A 16 -8.50 1.26 -3.90
CA LEU A 16 -7.76 1.98 -4.93
C LEU A 16 -7.27 3.34 -4.42
N LYS A 17 -8.08 4.03 -3.64
CA LYS A 17 -7.68 5.29 -3.01
C LYS A 17 -6.53 5.09 -2.04
N GLN A 18 -6.58 4.03 -1.25
CA GLN A 18 -5.51 3.72 -0.31
C GLN A 18 -4.20 3.42 -1.02
N VAL A 19 -4.26 2.66 -2.12
CA VAL A 19 -3.07 2.38 -2.92
C VAL A 19 -2.45 3.67 -3.43
N ASP A 20 -3.29 4.60 -3.91
CA ASP A 20 -2.82 5.88 -4.42
C ASP A 20 -2.12 6.70 -3.33
N GLU A 21 -2.72 6.79 -2.16
CA GLU A 21 -2.15 7.49 -1.01
C GLU A 21 -0.83 6.85 -0.57
N LEU A 22 -0.79 5.53 -0.51
CA LEU A 22 0.41 4.80 -0.12
C LEU A 22 1.54 4.97 -1.13
N LYS A 23 1.21 5.02 -2.42
CA LYS A 23 2.21 5.29 -3.45
C LYS A 23 2.82 6.67 -3.32
N ARG A 24 2.02 7.66 -2.97
CA ARG A 24 2.50 9.02 -2.74
C ARG A 24 3.44 9.08 -1.55
N GLU A 25 3.06 8.42 -0.45
CA GLU A 25 3.90 8.33 0.74
C GLU A 25 5.20 7.60 0.42
N LEU A 26 5.13 6.52 -0.35
CA LEU A 26 6.31 5.77 -0.77
C LEU A 26 7.26 6.64 -1.59
N PHE A 27 6.71 7.43 -2.50
CA PHE A 27 7.50 8.34 -3.33
C PHE A 27 8.24 9.35 -2.46
N ASP A 28 7.55 9.93 -1.48
CA ASP A 28 8.14 10.88 -0.52
C ASP A 28 9.28 10.23 0.26
N LEU A 29 9.04 9.03 0.77
CA LEU A 29 10.04 8.31 1.56
C LEU A 29 11.26 7.94 0.72
N ARG A 30 11.07 7.59 -0.53
CA ARG A 30 12.19 7.30 -1.44
C ARG A 30 12.99 8.56 -1.73
N PHE A 31 12.33 9.68 -1.85
CA PHE A 31 13.01 10.96 -2.01
C PHE A 31 13.86 11.27 -0.79
N GLN A 32 13.32 11.09 0.42
CA GLN A 32 14.06 11.26 1.66
C GLN A 32 15.26 10.33 1.73
N GLN A 33 15.09 9.09 1.29
CA GLN A 33 16.18 8.12 1.24
C GLN A 33 17.30 8.58 0.32
N ALA A 34 16.94 9.11 -0.84
CA ALA A 34 17.90 9.60 -1.83
C ALA A 34 18.70 10.80 -1.32
N THR A 35 18.09 11.64 -0.49
CA THR A 35 18.76 12.81 0.10
C THR A 35 19.46 12.50 1.43
N GLY A 36 19.35 11.26 1.92
CA GLY A 36 19.96 10.86 3.18
C GLY A 36 19.18 11.26 4.42
N ASN A 37 17.94 11.74 4.27
CA ASN A 37 17.11 12.22 5.37
C ASN A 37 16.05 11.23 5.85
N LEU A 38 16.15 9.96 5.43
CA LEU A 38 15.17 8.96 5.80
C LEU A 38 15.37 8.52 7.26
N GLU A 39 14.37 8.79 8.11
CA GLU A 39 14.43 8.48 9.53
C GLU A 39 13.91 7.07 9.84
N ASN A 40 13.00 6.55 9.01
CA ASN A 40 12.35 5.25 9.27
C ASN A 40 12.30 4.39 8.01
N PRO A 41 13.36 3.63 7.71
CA PRO A 41 13.37 2.75 6.54
C PRO A 41 12.33 1.63 6.59
N ALA A 42 11.91 1.23 7.80
CA ALA A 42 10.89 0.18 7.97
C ALA A 42 9.54 0.61 7.38
N ARG A 43 9.24 1.91 7.35
CA ARG A 43 7.99 2.43 6.79
C ARG A 43 7.86 2.12 5.29
N ILE A 44 8.96 2.21 4.54
CA ILE A 44 8.98 1.85 3.12
C ILE A 44 8.53 0.41 2.94
N ARG A 45 9.07 -0.49 3.76
CA ARG A 45 8.76 -1.91 3.71
C ARG A 45 7.30 -2.18 4.04
N GLU A 46 6.78 -1.52 5.07
CA GLU A 46 5.37 -1.64 5.46
C GLU A 46 4.43 -1.21 4.35
N ILE A 47 4.72 -0.07 3.73
CA ILE A 47 3.91 0.46 2.63
C ILE A 47 3.90 -0.51 1.45
N ARG A 48 5.05 -1.02 1.08
CA ARG A 48 5.16 -1.96 -0.05
C ARG A 48 4.36 -3.24 0.22
N LYS A 49 4.43 -3.76 1.43
CA LYS A 49 3.66 -4.95 1.83
C LYS A 49 2.16 -4.68 1.80
N THR A 50 1.73 -3.52 2.31
CA THR A 50 0.32 -3.16 2.33
C THR A 50 -0.23 -3.00 0.91
N ILE A 51 0.51 -2.33 0.03
CA ILE A 51 0.13 -2.19 -1.38
C ILE A 51 -0.01 -3.57 -2.03
N ALA A 52 0.93 -4.46 -1.78
CA ALA A 52 0.89 -5.82 -2.35
C ALA A 52 -0.35 -6.58 -1.89
N ARG A 53 -0.71 -6.48 -0.62
CA ARG A 53 -1.90 -7.12 -0.08
C ARG A 53 -3.18 -6.56 -0.70
N ILE A 54 -3.28 -5.24 -0.83
CA ILE A 54 -4.42 -4.61 -1.46
C ILE A 54 -4.56 -5.06 -2.91
N LYS A 55 -3.46 -5.08 -3.65
CA LYS A 55 -3.45 -5.53 -5.04
C LYS A 55 -3.88 -6.99 -5.17
N THR A 56 -3.48 -7.83 -4.23
CA THR A 56 -3.89 -9.23 -4.19
C THR A 56 -5.41 -9.35 -4.07
N VAL A 57 -6.02 -8.59 -3.16
CA VAL A 57 -7.46 -8.60 -2.98
C VAL A 57 -8.18 -8.09 -4.23
N LEU A 58 -7.68 -7.01 -4.83
CA LEU A 58 -8.26 -6.47 -6.05
C LEU A 58 -8.18 -7.48 -7.21
N THR A 59 -7.08 -8.20 -7.32
CA THR A 59 -6.90 -9.24 -8.33
C THR A 59 -7.87 -10.39 -8.10
N GLU A 60 -8.04 -10.83 -6.85
CA GLU A 60 -9.00 -11.87 -6.50
C GLU A 60 -10.42 -11.49 -6.95
N ARG A 61 -10.82 -10.23 -6.70
CA ARG A 61 -12.14 -9.72 -7.09
C ARG A 61 -12.31 -9.71 -8.61
N GLN A 62 -11.27 -9.34 -9.32
CA GLN A 62 -11.27 -9.33 -10.79
C GLN A 62 -11.45 -10.73 -11.35
N ASN A 63 -10.74 -11.71 -10.78
CA ASN A 63 -10.77 -13.09 -11.26
C ASN A 63 -12.07 -13.84 -10.92
N ASN A 64 -12.78 -13.36 -9.89
CA ASN A 64 -14.02 -13.96 -9.43
C ASN A 64 -15.28 -13.22 -9.93
N ALA A 65 -15.10 -12.25 -10.78
CA ALA A 65 -16.21 -11.46 -11.31
C ALA A 65 -16.90 -12.15 -12.48
#